data_946232c7c97c276265643969e38f4c48
#
_entry.id   946232c7c97c276265643969e38f4c48
#
_cell.length_a   1.000
_cell.length_b   1.000
_cell.length_c   1.000
_cell.angle_alpha   90.00
_cell.angle_beta   90.00
_cell.angle_gamma   90.00
#
_symmetry.space_group_name_H-M   'P 1'
#
loop_
_entity.id
_entity.type
_entity.pdbx_description
1 polymer ?
#
loop_
_entity_poly.entity_id
_entity_poly.type
_entity_poly.pdbx_seq_one_letter_code
_entity_poly.pdbx_strand_id
1 'polypeptide(L)'
;MFAPFSVFLYNMYILFAAASLCAATVFYCPKGAFMYISELFQKKKAVYSFEIFPPKPTAEISAVEGTVESLSALAPDYISVTCSAGGSGNSRTPEIARMVKRFGVEPLAHLTCINSDKSAVSAALKELSAGGIQNVLALRGDRIAGAKESEDFRHASDLVSFIRASGYKFDIAGACYPEGHPECP
;
A
#
# COMPACT_ATOMS: atom_id res chain seq x y z
N MET A 1 18.22 -11.49 20.60
CA MET A 1 17.05 -10.97 21.31
C MET A 1 16.02 -10.61 20.26
N PHE A 2 15.11 -11.53 19.96
CA PHE A 2 14.14 -11.38 18.87
C PHE A 2 13.06 -10.40 19.31
N ALA A 3 12.83 -9.34 18.51
CA ALA A 3 11.68 -8.47 18.70
C ALA A 3 10.40 -9.28 18.42
N PRO A 4 9.34 -9.13 19.21
CA PRO A 4 8.11 -9.87 18.99
C PRO A 4 7.45 -9.42 17.69
N PHE A 5 7.29 -10.34 16.75
CA PHE A 5 6.43 -10.18 15.60
C PHE A 5 4.98 -10.16 16.07
N SER A 6 4.37 -9.00 16.04
CA SER A 6 2.92 -8.91 16.16
C SER A 6 2.33 -9.14 14.77
N VAL A 7 1.88 -10.37 14.53
CA VAL A 7 0.96 -10.65 13.43
C VAL A 7 -0.40 -10.12 13.87
N PHE A 8 -0.68 -8.87 13.55
CA PHE A 8 -2.02 -8.34 13.70
C PHE A 8 -2.83 -8.75 12.47
N LEU A 9 -3.70 -9.75 12.65
CA LEU A 9 -4.85 -9.96 11.79
C LEU A 9 -5.84 -8.83 12.06
N TYR A 10 -5.57 -7.65 11.51
CA TYR A 10 -6.62 -6.64 11.38
C TYR A 10 -7.51 -7.08 10.23
N ASN A 11 -8.79 -7.23 10.51
CA ASN A 11 -9.84 -7.27 9.49
C ASN A 11 -9.93 -5.90 8.80
N MET A 12 -8.89 -5.57 8.00
CA MET A 12 -8.94 -4.40 7.14
C MET A 12 -9.65 -4.83 5.86
N TYR A 13 -10.94 -4.50 5.76
CA TYR A 13 -11.66 -4.67 4.52
C TYR A 13 -11.16 -3.64 3.52
N ILE A 14 -10.46 -4.10 2.50
CA ILE A 14 -10.02 -3.25 1.40
C ILE A 14 -11.08 -3.34 0.32
N LEU A 15 -11.76 -2.23 0.05
CA LEU A 15 -12.75 -2.14 -1.01
C LEU A 15 -12.07 -1.73 -2.32
N PHE A 16 -11.99 -2.65 -3.26
CA PHE A 16 -11.66 -2.33 -4.65
C PHE A 16 -12.94 -2.00 -5.41
N ALA A 17 -12.96 -0.86 -6.10
CA ALA A 17 -14.04 -0.53 -7.01
C ALA A 17 -13.92 -1.41 -8.26
N ALA A 18 -14.43 -2.64 -8.20
CA ALA A 18 -14.45 -3.57 -9.31
C ALA A 18 -15.85 -3.73 -9.85
N ALA A 19 -16.01 -3.50 -11.15
CA ALA A 19 -17.17 -3.93 -11.90
C ALA A 19 -17.11 -5.44 -12.13
N SER A 20 -18.23 -6.10 -11.86
CA SER A 20 -18.55 -7.54 -11.93
C SER A 20 -18.09 -8.25 -13.22
N LEU A 21 -17.57 -9.46 -13.16
CA LEU A 21 -18.18 -10.71 -13.63
C LEU A 21 -17.29 -11.95 -13.43
N CYS A 22 -17.97 -13.07 -13.21
CA CYS A 22 -17.49 -14.40 -12.80
C CYS A 22 -16.82 -15.19 -13.95
N ALA A 23 -15.70 -15.87 -13.67
CA ALA A 23 -15.38 -17.23 -14.14
C ALA A 23 -14.04 -17.72 -13.53
N ALA A 24 -14.06 -18.91 -12.94
CA ALA A 24 -12.88 -19.52 -12.32
C ALA A 24 -11.96 -20.15 -13.38
N THR A 25 -10.77 -19.65 -13.49
CA THR A 25 -9.64 -20.31 -14.16
C THR A 25 -8.38 -20.07 -13.35
N VAL A 26 -7.66 -21.13 -13.01
CA VAL A 26 -6.38 -21.04 -12.33
C VAL A 26 -5.37 -20.45 -13.31
N PHE A 27 -5.05 -19.18 -13.17
CA PHE A 27 -4.00 -18.55 -13.95
C PHE A 27 -2.67 -18.62 -13.20
N TYR A 28 -1.72 -19.33 -13.78
CA TYR A 28 -0.30 -19.20 -13.47
C TYR A 28 0.13 -17.81 -13.98
N CYS A 29 0.40 -16.88 -13.08
CA CYS A 29 1.00 -15.61 -13.44
C CYS A 29 2.51 -15.81 -13.59
N PRO A 30 3.10 -15.58 -14.76
CA PRO A 30 4.55 -15.67 -14.93
C PRO A 30 5.20 -14.60 -14.05
N LYS A 31 6.28 -15.00 -13.32
CA LYS A 31 7.08 -14.05 -12.51
C LYS A 31 7.50 -12.88 -13.40
N GLY A 32 7.05 -11.66 -13.05
CA GLY A 32 7.37 -10.43 -13.76
C GLY A 32 6.24 -9.79 -14.57
N ALA A 33 5.06 -10.37 -14.66
CA ALA A 33 3.90 -9.68 -15.20
C ALA A 33 3.35 -8.69 -14.15
N PHE A 34 3.12 -7.45 -14.56
CA PHE A 34 2.44 -6.46 -13.72
C PHE A 34 1.03 -6.94 -13.42
N MET A 35 0.65 -6.97 -12.15
CA MET A 35 -0.67 -7.41 -11.74
C MET A 35 -1.33 -6.37 -10.86
N TYR A 36 -2.53 -5.97 -11.23
CA TYR A 36 -3.38 -5.17 -10.36
C TYR A 36 -3.99 -6.06 -9.27
N ILE A 37 -3.90 -5.61 -8.01
CA ILE A 37 -4.44 -6.36 -6.87
C ILE A 37 -5.96 -6.51 -7.00
N SER A 38 -6.65 -5.53 -7.60
CA SER A 38 -8.08 -5.64 -7.92
C SER A 38 -8.40 -6.86 -8.79
N GLU A 39 -7.48 -7.28 -9.67
CA GLU A 39 -7.67 -8.48 -10.49
C GLU A 39 -7.56 -9.78 -9.67
N LEU A 40 -6.75 -9.79 -8.59
CA LEU A 40 -6.64 -10.95 -7.70
C LEU A 40 -7.98 -11.27 -7.05
N PHE A 41 -8.68 -10.23 -6.56
CA PHE A 41 -10.00 -10.38 -5.96
C PHE A 41 -11.08 -10.83 -6.95
N GLN A 42 -10.90 -10.58 -8.24
CA GLN A 42 -11.80 -11.09 -9.28
C GLN A 42 -11.52 -12.54 -9.65
N LYS A 43 -10.25 -12.96 -9.57
CA LYS A 43 -9.80 -14.28 -10.06
C LYS A 43 -9.76 -15.34 -8.95
N LYS A 44 -9.61 -14.95 -7.69
CA LYS A 44 -9.41 -15.86 -6.55
C LYS A 44 -10.57 -15.79 -5.57
N LYS A 45 -10.99 -16.95 -5.03
CA LYS A 45 -11.97 -17.03 -3.94
C LYS A 45 -11.43 -16.52 -2.60
N ALA A 46 -10.13 -16.69 -2.38
CA ALA A 46 -9.42 -16.21 -1.21
C ALA A 46 -8.10 -15.57 -1.65
N VAL A 47 -7.79 -14.42 -1.07
CA VAL A 47 -6.56 -13.67 -1.30
C VAL A 47 -5.82 -13.57 0.03
N TYR A 48 -4.55 -13.95 0.05
CA TYR A 48 -3.71 -13.95 1.24
C TYR A 48 -2.65 -12.87 1.11
N SER A 49 -2.52 -12.05 2.13
CA SER A 49 -1.53 -10.98 2.16
C SER A 49 -0.85 -10.88 3.52
N PHE A 50 0.34 -10.27 3.50
CA PHE A 50 1.01 -9.80 4.69
C PHE A 50 1.13 -8.29 4.66
N GLU A 51 1.40 -7.71 5.83
CA GLU A 51 1.69 -6.29 5.96
C GLU A 51 3.05 -6.09 6.62
N ILE A 52 3.87 -5.21 6.04
CA ILE A 52 5.20 -4.86 6.53
C ILE A 52 5.21 -3.39 6.95
N PHE A 53 5.70 -3.16 8.16
CA PHE A 53 5.96 -1.82 8.67
C PHE A 53 7.39 -1.40 8.35
N PRO A 54 7.61 -0.25 7.71
CA PRO A 54 8.94 0.29 7.53
C PRO A 54 9.65 0.45 8.87
N PRO A 55 10.94 0.10 8.95
CA PRO A 55 11.72 0.31 10.16
C PRO A 55 11.88 1.81 10.41
N LYS A 56 12.24 2.15 11.65
CA LYS A 56 12.58 3.54 12.00
C LYS A 56 13.68 4.07 11.05
N PRO A 57 13.70 5.38 10.74
CA PRO A 57 14.69 5.95 9.82
C PRO A 57 16.14 5.65 10.17
N THR A 58 16.43 5.45 11.45
CA THR A 58 17.77 5.10 11.97
C THR A 58 18.14 3.63 11.86
N ALA A 59 17.20 2.76 11.52
CA ALA A 59 17.46 1.33 11.38
C ALA A 59 17.95 0.99 9.96
N GLU A 60 18.81 -0.02 9.88
CA GLU A 60 19.30 -0.50 8.59
C GLU A 60 18.19 -1.23 7.81
N ILE A 61 18.13 -0.98 6.52
CA ILE A 61 17.15 -1.60 5.61
C ILE A 61 17.39 -3.09 5.44
N SER A 62 18.64 -3.54 5.60
CA SER A 62 19.04 -4.95 5.52
C SER A 62 18.25 -5.85 6.50
N ALA A 63 17.85 -5.31 7.66
CA ALA A 63 17.01 -6.04 8.62
C ALA A 63 15.61 -6.37 8.05
N VAL A 64 15.10 -5.55 7.13
CA VAL A 64 13.81 -5.76 6.47
C VAL A 64 13.92 -6.76 5.33
N GLU A 65 15.07 -6.83 4.65
CA GLU A 65 15.25 -7.70 3.50
C GLU A 65 15.06 -9.17 3.84
N GLY A 66 15.64 -9.66 4.93
CA GLY A 66 15.42 -11.04 5.41
C GLY A 66 13.97 -11.33 5.78
N THR A 67 13.25 -10.32 6.28
CA THR A 67 11.81 -10.43 6.58
C THR A 67 11.00 -10.54 5.29
N VAL A 68 11.28 -9.67 4.31
CA VAL A 68 10.61 -9.69 3.00
C VAL A 68 10.85 -11.03 2.29
N GLU A 69 12.10 -11.52 2.31
CA GLU A 69 12.45 -12.82 1.73
C GLU A 69 11.65 -13.95 2.38
N SER A 70 11.63 -14.01 3.72
CA SER A 70 10.92 -15.04 4.46
C SER A 70 9.42 -15.04 4.21
N LEU A 71 8.80 -13.84 4.17
CA LEU A 71 7.37 -13.69 3.88
C LEU A 71 7.06 -14.03 2.42
N SER A 72 7.93 -13.64 1.49
CA SER A 72 7.77 -13.94 0.06
C SER A 72 7.85 -15.45 -0.23
N ALA A 73 8.67 -16.18 0.54
CA ALA A 73 8.76 -17.65 0.44
C ALA A 73 7.45 -18.37 0.80
N LEU A 74 6.57 -17.71 1.57
CA LEU A 74 5.22 -18.23 1.87
C LEU A 74 4.22 -18.02 0.72
N ALA A 75 4.67 -17.43 -0.40
CA ALA A 75 3.90 -17.19 -1.61
C ALA A 75 2.55 -16.46 -1.38
N PRO A 76 2.54 -15.33 -0.65
CA PRO A 76 1.33 -14.53 -0.53
C PRO A 76 0.93 -13.95 -1.90
N ASP A 77 -0.32 -13.54 -2.01
CA ASP A 77 -0.83 -12.90 -3.23
C ASP A 77 -0.29 -11.49 -3.41
N TYR A 78 -0.14 -10.76 -2.31
CA TYR A 78 0.53 -9.47 -2.26
C TYR A 78 1.08 -9.19 -0.85
N ILE A 79 1.95 -8.21 -0.75
CA ILE A 79 2.44 -7.70 0.54
C ILE A 79 2.17 -6.19 0.59
N SER A 80 1.42 -5.74 1.60
CA SER A 80 1.23 -4.32 1.84
C SER A 80 2.40 -3.74 2.62
N VAL A 81 2.79 -2.51 2.27
CA VAL A 81 3.88 -1.78 2.91
C VAL A 81 3.33 -0.49 3.47
N THR A 82 3.30 -0.36 4.79
CA THR A 82 2.72 0.79 5.47
C THR A 82 3.52 2.07 5.20
N CYS A 83 2.86 3.22 5.32
CA CYS A 83 3.51 4.51 5.29
C CYS A 83 4.00 4.85 6.70
N SER A 84 5.24 5.31 6.82
CA SER A 84 5.78 5.77 8.11
C SER A 84 4.99 6.98 8.62
N ALA A 85 4.89 7.12 9.95
CA ALA A 85 4.14 8.19 10.62
C ALA A 85 4.60 9.64 10.29
N GLY A 86 5.69 9.81 9.55
CA GLY A 86 6.21 11.11 9.08
C GLY A 86 5.58 11.65 7.79
N GLY A 87 4.54 11.00 7.26
CA GLY A 87 3.96 11.36 5.95
C GLY A 87 4.77 10.84 4.76
N SER A 88 4.28 11.13 3.54
CA SER A 88 4.87 10.62 2.30
C SER A 88 6.24 11.21 1.94
N GLY A 89 6.62 12.35 2.52
CA GLY A 89 7.87 13.06 2.17
C GLY A 89 9.18 12.39 2.60
N ASN A 90 9.15 11.48 3.59
CA ASN A 90 10.33 10.76 4.11
C ASN A 90 10.03 9.26 4.31
N SER A 91 9.11 8.72 3.55
CA SER A 91 8.69 7.34 3.69
C SER A 91 9.64 6.38 2.99
N ARG A 92 10.05 5.32 3.69
CA ARG A 92 10.79 4.19 3.08
C ARG A 92 9.88 3.22 2.32
N THR A 93 8.59 3.52 2.24
CA THR A 93 7.60 2.67 1.55
C THR A 93 7.97 2.35 0.11
N PRO A 94 8.40 3.31 -0.75
CA PRO A 94 8.78 2.99 -2.11
C PRO A 94 10.01 2.05 -2.19
N GLU A 95 10.96 2.20 -1.29
CA GLU A 95 12.17 1.35 -1.23
C GLU A 95 11.79 -0.10 -0.87
N ILE A 96 10.95 -0.28 0.16
CA ILE A 96 10.51 -1.60 0.60
C ILE A 96 9.55 -2.23 -0.41
N ALA A 97 8.67 -1.44 -1.02
CA ALA A 97 7.79 -1.93 -2.09
C ALA A 97 8.58 -2.48 -3.29
N ARG A 98 9.65 -1.78 -3.70
CA ARG A 98 10.59 -2.30 -4.71
C ARG A 98 11.27 -3.59 -4.27
N MET A 99 11.62 -3.70 -2.99
CA MET A 99 12.20 -4.92 -2.42
C MET A 99 11.20 -6.09 -2.51
N VAL A 100 9.95 -5.91 -2.07
CA VAL A 100 8.87 -6.91 -2.20
C VAL A 100 8.74 -7.38 -3.66
N LYS A 101 8.74 -6.43 -4.61
CA LYS A 101 8.63 -6.75 -6.03
C LYS A 101 9.83 -7.55 -6.55
N ARG A 102 11.05 -7.27 -6.08
CA ARG A 102 12.25 -8.06 -6.44
C ARG A 102 12.15 -9.51 -5.98
N PHE A 103 11.48 -9.79 -4.86
CA PHE A 103 11.21 -11.15 -4.39
C PHE A 103 10.02 -11.81 -5.08
N GLY A 104 9.44 -11.17 -6.10
CA GLY A 104 8.41 -11.76 -6.97
C GLY A 104 7.00 -11.72 -6.39
N VAL A 105 6.73 -10.87 -5.41
CA VAL A 105 5.40 -10.62 -4.84
C VAL A 105 4.94 -9.21 -5.23
N GLU A 106 3.64 -9.04 -5.51
CA GLU A 106 3.10 -7.71 -5.79
C GLU A 106 3.02 -6.87 -4.50
N PRO A 107 3.56 -5.65 -4.49
CA PRO A 107 3.43 -4.75 -3.37
C PRO A 107 2.16 -3.91 -3.47
N LEU A 108 1.54 -3.63 -2.31
CA LEU A 108 0.55 -2.58 -2.12
C LEU A 108 1.17 -1.47 -1.28
N ALA A 109 1.53 -0.35 -1.91
CA ALA A 109 2.18 0.75 -1.22
C ALA A 109 1.14 1.66 -0.54
N HIS A 110 1.25 1.85 0.77
CA HIS A 110 0.41 2.84 1.45
C HIS A 110 0.89 4.27 1.14
N LEU A 111 -0.04 5.14 0.87
CA LEU A 111 0.21 6.56 0.62
C LEU A 111 -0.76 7.39 1.46
N THR A 112 -0.21 8.24 2.34
CA THR A 112 -0.99 9.09 3.23
C THR A 112 -0.91 10.57 2.79
N CYS A 113 -1.97 11.36 3.03
CA CYS A 113 -2.04 12.73 2.55
C CYS A 113 -2.19 13.80 3.64
N ILE A 114 -2.63 13.47 4.86
CA ILE A 114 -2.97 14.48 5.87
C ILE A 114 -1.82 15.45 6.23
N ASN A 115 -0.57 14.99 6.14
CA ASN A 115 0.62 15.79 6.45
C ASN A 115 1.49 16.03 5.20
N SER A 116 0.90 15.96 4.01
CA SER A 116 1.60 16.07 2.73
C SER A 116 0.94 17.12 1.83
N ASP A 117 1.74 17.89 1.13
CA ASP A 117 1.26 18.74 0.04
C ASP A 117 1.23 17.98 -1.30
N LYS A 118 0.68 18.62 -2.33
CA LYS A 118 0.63 18.07 -3.69
C LYS A 118 2.00 17.75 -4.25
N SER A 119 3.02 18.52 -3.89
CA SER A 119 4.40 18.32 -4.36
C SER A 119 4.97 17.03 -3.80
N ALA A 120 4.84 16.81 -2.49
CA ALA A 120 5.29 15.60 -1.81
C ALA A 120 4.57 14.35 -2.33
N VAL A 121 3.25 14.44 -2.52
CA VAL A 121 2.47 13.33 -3.10
C VAL A 121 2.90 13.05 -4.53
N SER A 122 3.09 14.09 -5.37
CA SER A 122 3.58 13.91 -6.74
C SER A 122 4.95 13.24 -6.79
N ALA A 123 5.86 13.62 -5.91
CA ALA A 123 7.19 13.01 -5.80
C ALA A 123 7.09 11.53 -5.43
N ALA A 124 6.25 11.19 -4.45
CA ALA A 124 6.00 9.81 -4.05
C ALA A 124 5.40 8.96 -5.18
N LEU A 125 4.41 9.49 -5.90
CA LEU A 125 3.80 8.81 -7.06
C LEU A 125 4.82 8.57 -8.18
N LYS A 126 5.66 9.57 -8.46
CA LYS A 126 6.75 9.45 -9.43
C LYS A 126 7.74 8.35 -9.03
N GLU A 127 8.11 8.30 -7.75
CA GLU A 127 9.05 7.30 -7.24
C GLU A 127 8.46 5.88 -7.29
N LEU A 128 7.20 5.72 -6.89
CA LEU A 128 6.49 4.44 -6.97
C LEU A 128 6.40 3.97 -8.43
N SER A 129 5.97 4.85 -9.33
CA SER A 129 5.85 4.53 -10.76
C SER A 129 7.20 4.16 -11.38
N ALA A 130 8.27 4.91 -11.06
CA ALA A 130 9.63 4.61 -11.53
C ALA A 130 10.14 3.27 -10.99
N GLY A 131 9.70 2.86 -9.79
CA GLY A 131 9.97 1.56 -9.20
C GLY A 131 9.13 0.41 -9.77
N GLY A 132 8.23 0.68 -10.72
CA GLY A 132 7.32 -0.31 -11.30
C GLY A 132 6.21 -0.73 -10.34
N ILE A 133 5.93 0.04 -9.28
CA ILE A 133 4.85 -0.20 -8.34
C ILE A 133 3.57 0.35 -8.95
N GLN A 134 2.51 -0.46 -8.96
CA GLN A 134 1.25 -0.10 -9.61
C GLN A 134 0.05 -0.14 -8.65
N ASN A 135 0.24 -0.65 -7.43
CA ASN A 135 -0.85 -0.79 -6.47
C ASN A 135 -0.61 0.17 -5.29
N VAL A 136 -1.57 1.03 -5.02
CA VAL A 136 -1.51 2.05 -3.97
C VAL A 136 -2.72 1.97 -3.07
N LEU A 137 -2.52 1.92 -1.75
CA LEU A 137 -3.56 2.12 -0.76
C LEU A 137 -3.58 3.60 -0.38
N ALA A 138 -4.61 4.30 -0.85
CA ALA A 138 -4.80 5.71 -0.59
C ALA A 138 -5.47 5.91 0.78
N LEU A 139 -4.79 6.58 1.69
CA LEU A 139 -5.21 6.82 3.06
C LEU A 139 -5.16 8.32 3.38
N ARG A 140 -6.04 8.79 4.26
CA ARG A 140 -5.85 10.11 4.85
C ARG A 140 -4.58 10.13 5.71
N GLY A 141 -4.38 9.11 6.50
CA GLY A 141 -3.39 9.04 7.57
C GLY A 141 -3.92 9.63 8.87
N ASP A 142 -3.13 9.46 9.94
CA ASP A 142 -3.47 9.91 11.28
C ASP A 142 -2.99 11.33 11.51
N ARG A 143 -3.78 12.08 12.30
CA ARG A 143 -3.38 13.40 12.77
C ARG A 143 -2.25 13.27 13.79
N ILE A 144 -1.16 13.96 13.54
CA ILE A 144 -0.01 13.99 14.44
C ILE A 144 -0.08 15.28 15.25
N ALA A 145 -0.09 15.18 16.58
CA ALA A 145 -0.14 16.35 17.45
C ALA A 145 1.05 17.29 17.14
N GLY A 146 0.74 18.55 16.84
CA GLY A 146 1.73 19.57 16.50
C GLY A 146 2.27 19.53 15.07
N ALA A 147 1.87 18.56 14.24
CA ALA A 147 2.20 18.58 12.82
C ALA A 147 1.22 19.49 12.05
N LYS A 148 1.72 20.13 11.00
CA LYS A 148 0.87 20.92 10.10
C LYS A 148 0.06 19.95 9.23
N GLU A 149 -1.27 20.07 9.28
CA GLU A 149 -2.15 19.36 8.38
C GLU A 149 -2.05 19.93 6.95
N SER A 150 -2.32 19.10 5.98
CA SER A 150 -2.33 19.49 4.57
C SER A 150 -3.44 20.51 4.29
N GLU A 151 -3.10 21.52 3.53
CA GLU A 151 -4.09 22.44 2.96
C GLU A 151 -4.67 21.92 1.64
N ASP A 152 -3.97 20.95 1.00
CA ASP A 152 -4.33 20.37 -0.28
C ASP A 152 -5.25 19.16 -0.15
N PHE A 153 -5.14 18.41 0.95
CA PHE A 153 -5.84 17.15 1.16
C PHE A 153 -6.47 17.09 2.56
N ARG A 154 -7.78 16.93 2.62
CA ARG A 154 -8.53 16.75 3.87
C ARG A 154 -8.93 15.29 4.09
N HIS A 155 -9.20 14.57 2.99
CA HIS A 155 -9.70 13.21 3.01
C HIS A 155 -8.93 12.32 2.02
N ALA A 156 -9.00 11.01 2.23
CA ALA A 156 -8.44 10.04 1.29
C ALA A 156 -9.05 10.16 -0.13
N SER A 157 -10.30 10.61 -0.23
CA SER A 157 -10.98 10.88 -1.51
C SER A 157 -10.28 11.97 -2.34
N ASP A 158 -9.72 12.99 -1.68
CA ASP A 158 -8.96 14.06 -2.34
C ASP A 158 -7.67 13.48 -2.93
N LEU A 159 -6.99 12.61 -2.16
CA LEU A 159 -5.81 11.88 -2.63
C LEU A 159 -6.13 10.98 -3.82
N VAL A 160 -7.23 10.21 -3.76
CA VAL A 160 -7.67 9.36 -4.88
C VAL A 160 -7.91 10.19 -6.14
N SER A 161 -8.59 11.34 -6.01
CA SER A 161 -8.85 12.25 -7.11
C SER A 161 -7.56 12.79 -7.70
N PHE A 162 -6.61 13.14 -6.86
CA PHE A 162 -5.29 13.62 -7.26
C PHE A 162 -4.47 12.55 -7.97
N ILE A 163 -4.45 11.30 -7.44
CA ILE A 163 -3.76 10.18 -8.11
C ILE A 163 -4.36 9.94 -9.50
N ARG A 164 -5.68 9.93 -9.63
CA ARG A 164 -6.35 9.75 -10.94
C ARG A 164 -6.03 10.85 -11.94
N ALA A 165 -5.87 12.07 -11.45
CA ALA A 165 -5.51 13.23 -12.29
C ALA A 165 -4.01 13.28 -12.64
N SER A 166 -3.16 12.53 -11.97
CA SER A 166 -1.69 12.57 -12.12
C SER A 166 -1.18 12.03 -13.45
N GLY A 167 -2.00 11.28 -14.19
CA GLY A 167 -1.62 10.60 -15.44
C GLY A 167 -0.91 9.26 -15.25
N TYR A 168 -0.52 8.90 -14.01
CA TYR A 168 -0.01 7.57 -13.70
C TYR A 168 -1.13 6.54 -13.64
N LYS A 169 -0.83 5.31 -14.05
CA LYS A 169 -1.79 4.19 -13.98
C LYS A 169 -1.55 3.39 -12.69
N PHE A 170 -2.26 3.76 -11.65
CA PHE A 170 -2.28 3.00 -10.41
C PHE A 170 -3.62 2.29 -10.20
N ASP A 171 -3.56 1.08 -9.69
CA ASP A 171 -4.69 0.42 -9.04
C ASP A 171 -4.80 0.98 -7.62
N ILE A 172 -5.96 1.55 -7.30
CA ILE A 172 -6.13 2.34 -6.07
C ILE A 172 -7.09 1.59 -5.15
N ALA A 173 -6.57 1.22 -3.99
CA ALA A 173 -7.35 0.70 -2.87
C ALA A 173 -7.66 1.82 -1.87
N GLY A 174 -8.76 1.69 -1.16
CA GLY A 174 -9.15 2.55 -0.04
C GLY A 174 -9.44 1.74 1.22
N ALA A 175 -9.34 2.36 2.39
CA ALA A 175 -9.79 1.76 3.64
C ALA A 175 -11.33 1.74 3.72
N CYS A 176 -11.86 0.68 4.30
CA CYS A 176 -13.28 0.54 4.57
C CYS A 176 -13.50 0.40 6.09
N TYR A 177 -14.52 1.06 6.59
CA TYR A 177 -14.93 1.02 8.01
C TYR A 177 -16.35 0.43 8.10
N PRO A 178 -16.49 -0.91 8.21
CA PRO A 178 -17.82 -1.56 8.24
C PRO A 178 -18.69 -1.09 9.40
N GLU A 179 -18.06 -0.71 10.52
CA GLU A 179 -18.70 -0.16 11.72
C GLU A 179 -19.03 1.34 11.62
N GLY A 180 -18.72 1.97 10.49
CA GLY A 180 -18.84 3.41 10.30
C GLY A 180 -17.57 4.18 10.73
N HIS A 181 -17.25 5.23 10.00
CA HIS A 181 -16.13 6.10 10.33
C HIS A 181 -16.57 7.17 11.33
N PRO A 182 -15.80 7.42 12.42
CA PRO A 182 -16.20 8.41 13.45
C PRO A 182 -16.48 9.83 12.92
N GLU A 183 -15.80 10.22 11.83
CA GLU A 183 -15.95 11.54 11.20
C GLU A 183 -16.88 11.51 9.97
N CYS A 184 -17.48 10.36 9.65
CA CYS A 184 -18.42 10.19 8.52
C CYS A 184 -19.49 9.16 8.92
N PRO A 185 -20.47 9.57 9.78
CA PRO A 185 -21.53 8.70 10.27
C PRO A 185 -22.56 8.32 9.17
#